data_235515bcfd8979f708411e0362ee37d0
#
_entry.id   235515bcfd8979f708411e0362ee37d0
#
_cell.length_a   1.000
_cell.length_b   1.000
_cell.length_c   1.000
_cell.angle_alpha   90.00
_cell.angle_beta   90.00
_cell.angle_gamma   90.00
#
_symmetry.space_group_name_H-M   'P 1'
#
loop_
_entity.id
_entity.type
_entity.pdbx_description
1 polymer ?
#
loop_
_entity_poly.entity_id
_entity_poly.type
_entity_poly.pdbx_seq_one_letter_code
_entity_poly.pdbx_strand_id
1 'polypeptide(L)'
;DVIASIERWQKVGPKGANLKTTKIVAVDKYTVELHFVDPFGAALLLLLGSDENKCVIMPKEVVDASPEANNLSEIIGTGPYKWTEHKEDQYVRLTRFDEYVSRSDKPNYHTGAKVAYLDEIIYWIVPEATTRLAGLLSGDYDIVTQISDTEYDRLLATDGVDPVKKGPAFNL
;
A
#
# COMPACT_ATOMS: atom_id res chain seq x y z
N ASP A 1 13.78 -8.78 9.54
CA ASP A 1 12.57 -8.28 8.90
C ASP A 1 12.78 -8.15 7.38
N VAL A 2 13.72 -7.28 6.93
CA VAL A 2 13.92 -7.01 5.49
C VAL A 2 14.24 -8.27 4.69
N ILE A 3 15.22 -9.05 5.12
CA ILE A 3 15.60 -10.31 4.44
C ILE A 3 14.41 -11.26 4.37
N ALA A 4 13.78 -11.56 5.51
CA ALA A 4 12.65 -12.47 5.58
C ALA A 4 11.49 -12.02 4.65
N SER A 5 11.22 -10.71 4.60
CA SER A 5 10.17 -10.15 3.74
C SER A 5 10.52 -10.31 2.25
N ILE A 6 11.76 -10.04 1.85
CA ILE A 6 12.20 -10.21 0.44
C ILE A 6 12.17 -11.68 0.04
N GLU A 7 12.69 -12.59 0.88
CA GLU A 7 12.69 -14.04 0.62
C GLU A 7 11.25 -14.59 0.50
N ARG A 8 10.35 -14.16 1.40
CA ARG A 8 8.93 -14.50 1.29
C ARG A 8 8.34 -13.97 -0.01
N TRP A 9 8.58 -12.70 -0.35
CA TRP A 9 8.09 -12.10 -1.57
C TRP A 9 8.62 -12.79 -2.83
N GLN A 10 9.90 -13.20 -2.84
CA GLN A 10 10.45 -14.02 -3.94
C GLN A 10 9.73 -15.37 -4.09
N LYS A 11 9.29 -15.96 -2.98
CA LYS A 11 8.60 -17.26 -2.97
C LYS A 11 7.14 -17.16 -3.39
N VAL A 12 6.41 -16.17 -2.87
CA VAL A 12 4.95 -16.10 -3.00
C VAL A 12 4.43 -14.90 -3.81
N GLY A 13 5.25 -13.88 -4.00
CA GLY A 13 4.87 -12.68 -4.75
C GLY A 13 4.85 -12.94 -6.26
N PRO A 14 3.82 -12.50 -7.00
CA PRO A 14 3.71 -12.75 -8.45
C PRO A 14 4.92 -12.28 -9.26
N LYS A 15 5.57 -11.21 -8.84
CA LYS A 15 6.80 -10.69 -9.46
C LYS A 15 8.08 -11.09 -8.73
N GLY A 16 7.95 -11.65 -7.53
CA GLY A 16 9.10 -11.99 -6.66
C GLY A 16 10.07 -12.95 -7.30
N ALA A 17 9.57 -13.95 -8.02
CA ALA A 17 10.40 -14.93 -8.74
C ALA A 17 11.33 -14.30 -9.81
N ASN A 18 11.04 -13.07 -10.26
CA ASN A 18 11.90 -12.35 -11.21
C ASN A 18 13.12 -11.70 -10.54
N LEU A 19 13.08 -11.52 -9.21
CA LEU A 19 14.25 -11.05 -8.44
C LEU A 19 15.17 -12.22 -8.11
N LYS A 20 15.93 -12.68 -9.09
CA LYS A 20 16.83 -13.84 -8.97
C LYS A 20 18.11 -13.45 -8.25
N THR A 21 18.05 -13.35 -6.94
CA THR A 21 19.24 -13.18 -6.09
C THR A 21 19.88 -14.55 -5.81
N THR A 22 21.20 -14.60 -5.74
CA THR A 22 21.93 -15.77 -5.25
C THR A 22 22.03 -15.77 -3.74
N LYS A 23 22.08 -14.57 -3.14
CA LYS A 23 22.22 -14.40 -1.71
C LYS A 23 21.68 -13.04 -1.28
N ILE A 24 21.02 -13.01 -0.13
CA ILE A 24 20.61 -11.79 0.57
C ILE A 24 21.34 -11.79 1.91
N VAL A 25 22.09 -10.74 2.21
CA VAL A 25 22.99 -10.68 3.37
C VAL A 25 22.71 -9.46 4.21
N ALA A 26 22.55 -9.65 5.54
CA ALA A 26 22.65 -8.55 6.49
C ALA A 26 24.13 -8.25 6.76
N VAL A 27 24.61 -7.11 6.30
CA VAL A 27 25.97 -6.64 6.58
C VAL A 27 26.04 -6.11 8.01
N ASP A 28 25.03 -5.33 8.38
CA ASP A 28 24.85 -4.80 9.73
C ASP A 28 23.35 -4.63 10.04
N LYS A 29 23.03 -3.98 11.15
CA LYS A 29 21.65 -3.75 11.61
C LYS A 29 20.77 -3.01 10.58
N TYR A 30 21.35 -2.18 9.75
CA TYR A 30 20.64 -1.27 8.84
C TYR A 30 21.00 -1.46 7.36
N THR A 31 21.90 -2.39 7.05
CA THR A 31 22.42 -2.62 5.69
C THR A 31 22.14 -4.04 5.24
N VAL A 32 21.42 -4.16 4.11
CA VAL A 32 21.16 -5.43 3.43
C VAL A 32 21.75 -5.37 2.03
N GLU A 33 22.50 -6.39 1.65
CA GLU A 33 23.04 -6.57 0.30
C GLU A 33 22.27 -7.66 -0.45
N LEU A 34 21.95 -7.35 -1.71
CA LEU A 34 21.37 -8.29 -2.67
C LEU A 34 22.46 -8.67 -3.69
N HIS A 35 22.85 -9.93 -3.71
CA HIS A 35 23.85 -10.43 -4.64
C HIS A 35 23.14 -11.09 -5.83
N PHE A 36 23.56 -10.76 -7.04
CA PHE A 36 23.04 -11.30 -8.28
C PHE A 36 24.15 -12.07 -9.03
N VAL A 37 23.77 -13.13 -9.78
CA VAL A 37 24.72 -13.83 -10.66
C VAL A 37 25.12 -12.91 -11.81
N ASP A 38 24.10 -12.30 -12.42
CA ASP A 38 24.26 -11.39 -13.56
C ASP A 38 23.79 -9.98 -13.17
N PRO A 39 24.32 -8.92 -13.78
CA PRO A 39 23.83 -7.57 -13.57
C PRO A 39 22.33 -7.46 -13.85
N PHE A 40 21.56 -6.97 -12.87
CA PHE A 40 20.11 -6.87 -12.98
C PHE A 40 19.60 -5.46 -12.69
N GLY A 41 19.61 -4.59 -13.72
CA GLY A 41 19.23 -3.18 -13.59
C GLY A 41 17.80 -2.93 -13.18
N ALA A 42 16.88 -3.89 -13.37
CA ALA A 42 15.47 -3.78 -12.98
C ALA A 42 15.18 -4.14 -11.51
N ALA A 43 16.19 -4.51 -10.71
CA ALA A 43 16.00 -4.97 -9.33
C ALA A 43 15.21 -3.97 -8.46
N LEU A 44 15.58 -2.69 -8.51
CA LEU A 44 14.88 -1.64 -7.75
C LEU A 44 13.45 -1.43 -8.23
N LEU A 45 13.19 -1.50 -9.53
CA LEU A 45 11.84 -1.36 -10.09
C LEU A 45 10.92 -2.50 -9.64
N LEU A 46 11.45 -3.71 -9.51
CA LEU A 46 10.68 -4.85 -8.99
C LEU A 46 10.36 -4.68 -7.51
N LEU A 47 11.33 -4.28 -6.69
CA LEU A 47 11.14 -4.10 -5.25
C LEU A 47 10.22 -2.91 -4.92
N LEU A 48 10.35 -1.82 -5.67
CA LEU A 48 9.65 -0.56 -5.44
C LEU A 48 8.37 -0.41 -6.27
N GLY A 49 7.95 -1.44 -6.97
CA GLY A 49 6.77 -1.40 -7.84
C GLY A 49 5.59 -0.66 -7.22
N SER A 50 4.89 0.12 -8.01
CA SER A 50 3.72 0.91 -7.58
C SER A 50 2.41 0.11 -7.57
N ASP A 51 2.47 -1.13 -8.00
CA ASP A 51 1.32 -2.02 -8.12
C ASP A 51 1.14 -2.93 -6.87
N GLU A 52 0.14 -3.78 -6.94
CA GLU A 52 -0.23 -4.74 -5.89
C GLU A 52 0.86 -5.77 -5.60
N ASN A 53 1.88 -5.86 -6.46
CA ASN A 53 2.92 -6.89 -6.41
C ASN A 53 4.23 -6.41 -5.79
N LYS A 54 4.24 -5.25 -5.14
CA LYS A 54 5.44 -4.70 -4.49
C LYS A 54 5.90 -5.56 -3.31
N CYS A 55 7.19 -5.50 -3.02
CA CYS A 55 7.75 -6.09 -1.82
C CYS A 55 7.38 -5.24 -0.59
N VAL A 56 6.59 -5.79 0.31
CA VAL A 56 6.20 -5.15 1.58
C VAL A 56 7.07 -5.71 2.69
N ILE A 57 7.64 -4.82 3.49
CA ILE A 57 8.46 -5.21 4.66
C ILE A 57 7.55 -5.41 5.86
N MET A 58 7.70 -6.57 6.48
CA MET A 58 6.93 -7.01 7.65
C MET A 58 7.87 -7.53 8.74
N PRO A 59 7.42 -7.60 10.01
CA PRO A 59 8.17 -8.29 11.06
C PRO A 59 8.48 -9.74 10.68
N LYS A 60 9.69 -10.19 11.02
CA LYS A 60 10.12 -11.55 10.69
C LYS A 60 9.22 -12.61 11.30
N GLU A 61 8.74 -12.39 12.52
CA GLU A 61 7.82 -13.29 13.23
C GLU A 61 6.49 -13.47 12.49
N VAL A 62 5.96 -12.42 11.86
CA VAL A 62 4.76 -12.49 11.02
C VAL A 62 5.04 -13.28 9.75
N VAL A 63 6.20 -13.04 9.12
CA VAL A 63 6.64 -13.78 7.94
C VAL A 63 6.80 -15.27 8.23
N ASP A 64 7.47 -15.63 9.34
CA ASP A 64 7.71 -17.01 9.74
C ASP A 64 6.40 -17.75 10.09
N ALA A 65 5.43 -17.04 10.70
CA ALA A 65 4.12 -17.59 11.00
C ALA A 65 3.22 -17.76 9.76
N SER A 66 3.58 -17.12 8.64
CA SER A 66 2.75 -17.07 7.42
C SER A 66 3.57 -17.38 6.15
N PRO A 67 4.15 -18.59 6.03
CA PRO A 67 5.06 -18.93 4.92
C PRO A 67 4.34 -19.04 3.57
N GLU A 68 3.02 -19.20 3.57
CA GLU A 68 2.18 -19.34 2.38
C GLU A 68 1.64 -17.99 1.89
N ALA A 69 1.18 -17.94 0.64
CA ALA A 69 0.81 -16.69 -0.02
C ALA A 69 -0.38 -15.96 0.61
N ASN A 70 -1.39 -16.70 1.07
CA ASN A 70 -2.73 -16.15 1.19
C ASN A 70 -3.20 -15.86 2.62
N ASN A 71 -2.43 -16.18 3.65
CA ASN A 71 -2.85 -15.97 5.04
C ASN A 71 -1.73 -15.37 5.87
N LEU A 72 -1.73 -14.06 6.00
CA LEU A 72 -0.94 -13.40 7.02
C LEU A 72 -1.66 -13.56 8.36
N SER A 73 -0.94 -14.01 9.39
CA SER A 73 -1.46 -14.08 10.77
C SER A 73 -1.82 -12.68 11.29
N GLU A 74 -1.06 -11.68 10.87
CA GLU A 74 -1.26 -10.27 11.18
C GLU A 74 -0.84 -9.40 10.01
N ILE A 75 -1.41 -8.20 9.90
CA ILE A 75 -1.05 -7.22 8.89
C ILE A 75 -0.33 -6.06 9.59
N ILE A 76 0.99 -6.13 9.60
CA ILE A 76 1.87 -5.13 10.19
C ILE A 76 2.75 -4.55 9.09
N GLY A 77 2.58 -3.27 8.81
CA GLY A 77 3.38 -2.52 7.84
C GLY A 77 4.28 -1.48 8.50
N THR A 78 4.89 -0.64 7.68
CA THR A 78 5.80 0.43 8.10
C THR A 78 5.18 1.83 7.98
N GLY A 79 3.87 1.91 7.92
CA GLY A 79 3.11 3.15 7.76
C GLY A 79 2.61 3.76 9.07
N PRO A 80 2.00 4.97 9.00
CA PRO A 80 1.52 5.69 10.17
C PRO A 80 0.13 5.24 10.66
N TYR A 81 -0.44 4.20 10.07
CA TYR A 81 -1.71 3.60 10.48
C TYR A 81 -1.55 2.12 10.75
N LYS A 82 -2.28 1.62 11.74
CA LYS A 82 -2.42 0.19 12.08
C LYS A 82 -3.66 -0.37 11.41
N TRP A 83 -3.55 -1.57 10.88
CA TRP A 83 -4.69 -2.38 10.46
C TRP A 83 -5.39 -2.92 11.70
N THR A 84 -6.62 -2.50 11.97
CA THR A 84 -7.32 -2.84 13.22
C THR A 84 -8.52 -3.74 13.03
N GLU A 85 -9.18 -3.66 11.90
CA GLU A 85 -10.33 -4.51 11.63
C GLU A 85 -10.48 -4.77 10.13
N HIS A 86 -10.91 -5.97 9.78
CA HIS A 86 -11.31 -6.35 8.44
C HIS A 86 -12.59 -7.16 8.51
N LYS A 87 -13.64 -6.66 7.90
CA LYS A 87 -14.85 -7.42 7.60
C LYS A 87 -14.88 -7.72 6.13
N GLU A 88 -14.77 -8.99 5.81
CA GLU A 88 -14.79 -9.48 4.43
C GLU A 88 -15.98 -8.92 3.66
N ASP A 89 -15.74 -8.45 2.43
CA ASP A 89 -16.72 -7.82 1.54
C ASP A 89 -17.44 -6.58 2.09
N GLN A 90 -17.05 -6.05 3.23
CA GLN A 90 -17.69 -4.89 3.84
C GLN A 90 -16.72 -3.70 3.99
N TYR A 91 -15.69 -3.84 4.79
CA TYR A 91 -14.73 -2.76 5.01
C TYR A 91 -13.40 -3.21 5.62
N VAL A 92 -12.44 -2.31 5.48
CA VAL A 92 -11.16 -2.34 6.22
C VAL A 92 -11.06 -1.08 7.07
N ARG A 93 -10.70 -1.24 8.34
CA ARG A 93 -10.48 -0.15 9.29
C ARG A 93 -9.01 -0.01 9.63
N LEU A 94 -8.51 1.20 9.51
CA LEU A 94 -7.18 1.60 9.94
C LEU A 94 -7.29 2.64 11.05
N THR A 95 -6.50 2.50 12.11
CA THR A 95 -6.39 3.52 13.17
C THR A 95 -5.00 4.11 13.22
N ARG A 96 -4.91 5.37 13.62
CA ARG A 96 -3.62 6.07 13.73
C ARG A 96 -2.68 5.31 14.66
N PHE A 97 -1.41 5.26 14.28
CA PHE A 97 -0.34 4.75 15.11
C PHE A 97 0.37 5.93 15.79
N ASP A 98 -0.01 6.27 17.00
CA ASP A 98 0.50 7.44 17.72
C ASP A 98 2.00 7.38 18.00
N GLU A 99 2.57 6.17 18.09
CA GLU A 99 4.02 5.97 18.29
C GLU A 99 4.82 6.00 16.97
N TYR A 100 4.16 6.25 15.83
CA TYR A 100 4.84 6.31 14.54
C TYR A 100 5.78 7.51 14.45
N VAL A 101 7.04 7.24 14.16
CA VAL A 101 8.05 8.27 13.93
C VAL A 101 8.17 8.55 12.44
N SER A 102 7.64 9.68 12.02
CA SER A 102 7.76 10.12 10.63
C SER A 102 9.20 10.48 10.29
N ARG A 103 9.59 10.26 9.02
CA ARG A 103 10.86 10.78 8.49
C ARG A 103 10.83 12.31 8.49
N SER A 104 12.02 12.92 8.50
CA SER A 104 12.19 14.38 8.50
C SER A 104 12.28 15.00 7.10
N ASP A 105 12.52 14.18 6.07
CA ASP A 105 12.61 14.64 4.68
C ASP A 105 11.22 14.98 4.13
N LYS A 106 11.18 15.91 3.17
CA LYS A 106 9.93 16.36 2.56
C LYS A 106 9.14 15.19 1.96
N PRO A 107 7.80 15.19 2.11
CA PRO A 107 6.95 14.21 1.42
C PRO A 107 7.21 14.27 -0.10
N ASN A 108 7.39 13.12 -0.69
CA ASN A 108 7.51 12.96 -2.13
C ASN A 108 6.75 11.71 -2.56
N TYR A 109 5.49 11.86 -2.91
CA TYR A 109 4.60 10.79 -3.34
C TYR A 109 4.53 9.64 -2.31
N HIS A 110 5.23 8.53 -2.53
CA HIS A 110 5.26 7.38 -1.63
C HIS A 110 6.44 7.42 -0.63
N THR A 111 7.31 8.41 -0.70
CA THR A 111 8.51 8.52 0.12
C THR A 111 8.49 9.77 1.01
N GLY A 112 9.47 9.88 1.90
CA GLY A 112 9.62 11.02 2.80
C GLY A 112 8.68 10.97 4.01
N ALA A 113 8.44 12.13 4.59
CA ALA A 113 7.58 12.27 5.75
C ALA A 113 6.15 11.80 5.47
N LYS A 114 5.58 11.10 6.44
CA LYS A 114 4.17 10.68 6.42
C LYS A 114 3.52 11.09 7.73
N VAL A 115 2.47 11.88 7.64
CA VAL A 115 1.74 12.38 8.80
C VAL A 115 0.33 11.81 8.77
N ALA A 116 -0.08 11.17 9.86
CA ALA A 116 -1.46 10.72 10.04
C ALA A 116 -2.28 11.89 10.59
N TYR A 117 -3.07 12.54 9.75
CA TYR A 117 -3.94 13.65 10.14
C TYR A 117 -5.27 13.18 10.74
N LEU A 118 -5.72 12.00 10.35
CA LEU A 118 -6.99 11.41 10.78
C LEU A 118 -6.75 10.39 11.89
N ASP A 119 -7.67 10.27 12.82
CA ASP A 119 -7.61 9.26 13.87
C ASP A 119 -7.92 7.86 13.32
N GLU A 120 -8.82 7.79 12.36
CA GLU A 120 -9.32 6.57 11.76
C GLU A 120 -9.59 6.76 10.26
N ILE A 121 -9.37 5.71 9.48
CA ILE A 121 -9.75 5.61 8.07
C ILE A 121 -10.52 4.30 7.88
N ILE A 122 -11.72 4.38 7.32
CA ILE A 122 -12.52 3.21 6.96
C ILE A 122 -12.62 3.11 5.44
N TYR A 123 -12.10 2.05 4.88
CA TYR A 123 -12.24 1.73 3.45
C TYR A 123 -13.45 0.82 3.25
N TRP A 124 -14.58 1.40 2.85
CA TRP A 124 -15.78 0.66 2.49
C TRP A 124 -15.63 -0.02 1.13
N ILE A 125 -16.02 -1.29 1.06
CA ILE A 125 -16.05 -2.07 -0.18
C ILE A 125 -17.44 -1.91 -0.79
N VAL A 126 -17.58 -0.98 -1.71
CA VAL A 126 -18.83 -0.67 -2.40
C VAL A 126 -18.65 -0.85 -3.90
N PRO A 127 -18.99 -2.01 -4.49
CA PRO A 127 -18.74 -2.30 -5.89
C PRO A 127 -19.44 -1.33 -6.86
N GLU A 128 -20.70 -0.97 -6.58
CA GLU A 128 -21.52 -0.17 -7.46
C GLU A 128 -21.15 1.32 -7.42
N ALA A 129 -20.76 1.88 -8.57
CA ALA A 129 -20.33 3.28 -8.68
C ALA A 129 -21.44 4.29 -8.32
N THR A 130 -22.68 3.98 -8.69
CA THR A 130 -23.84 4.83 -8.37
C THR A 130 -24.12 4.87 -6.86
N THR A 131 -23.94 3.75 -6.16
CA THR A 131 -24.07 3.70 -4.70
C THR A 131 -22.96 4.48 -4.02
N ARG A 132 -21.71 4.36 -4.50
CA ARG A 132 -20.60 5.17 -3.96
C ARG A 132 -20.87 6.67 -4.11
N LEU A 133 -21.33 7.07 -5.29
CA LEU A 133 -21.63 8.48 -5.55
C LEU A 133 -22.81 8.98 -4.70
N ALA A 134 -23.85 8.19 -4.54
CA ALA A 134 -24.97 8.53 -3.68
C ALA A 134 -24.52 8.74 -2.22
N GLY A 135 -23.64 7.86 -1.70
CA GLY A 135 -23.09 7.98 -0.36
C GLY A 135 -22.21 9.21 -0.17
N LEU A 136 -21.45 9.62 -1.21
CA LEU A 136 -20.72 10.90 -1.16
C LEU A 136 -21.70 12.09 -1.05
N LEU A 137 -22.74 12.11 -1.87
CA LEU A 137 -23.70 13.22 -1.92
C LEU A 137 -24.61 13.28 -0.67
N SER A 138 -24.84 12.15 0.00
CA SER A 138 -25.56 12.10 1.28
C SER A 138 -24.68 12.39 2.50
N GLY A 139 -23.35 12.40 2.35
CA GLY A 139 -22.40 12.55 3.43
C GLY A 139 -22.09 11.26 4.22
N ASP A 140 -22.48 10.10 3.69
CA ASP A 140 -22.11 8.79 4.25
C ASP A 140 -20.64 8.44 4.01
N TYR A 141 -20.05 9.01 2.95
CA TYR A 141 -18.64 8.87 2.60
C TYR A 141 -17.98 10.23 2.42
N ASP A 142 -16.79 10.39 2.98
CA ASP A 142 -15.98 11.59 2.84
C ASP A 142 -15.22 11.63 1.51
N ILE A 143 -14.81 10.46 1.01
CA ILE A 143 -14.02 10.32 -0.22
C ILE A 143 -14.55 9.14 -1.04
N VAL A 144 -14.71 9.37 -2.33
CA VAL A 144 -15.06 8.32 -3.30
C VAL A 144 -14.05 8.30 -4.45
N THR A 145 -13.65 7.11 -4.86
CA THR A 145 -12.71 6.90 -5.97
C THR A 145 -13.38 6.21 -7.16
N GLN A 146 -12.72 6.23 -8.32
CA GLN A 146 -13.19 5.58 -9.55
C GLN A 146 -14.53 6.13 -10.04
N ILE A 147 -14.61 7.44 -10.15
CA ILE A 147 -15.77 8.15 -10.71
C ILE A 147 -15.57 8.27 -12.23
N SER A 148 -16.64 8.10 -13.03
CA SER A 148 -16.60 8.28 -14.49
C SER A 148 -16.37 9.74 -14.87
N ASP A 149 -15.85 10.00 -16.06
CA ASP A 149 -15.66 11.37 -16.56
C ASP A 149 -17.00 12.14 -16.63
N THR A 150 -18.10 11.48 -16.97
CA THR A 150 -19.43 12.09 -17.01
C THR A 150 -19.89 12.57 -15.63
N GLU A 151 -19.66 11.76 -14.60
CA GLU A 151 -19.99 12.13 -13.22
C GLU A 151 -19.03 13.20 -12.69
N TYR A 152 -17.77 13.17 -13.09
CA TYR A 152 -16.81 14.20 -12.73
C TYR A 152 -17.27 15.60 -13.14
N ASP A 153 -17.71 15.75 -14.40
CA ASP A 153 -18.22 17.05 -14.91
C ASP A 153 -19.46 17.50 -14.15
N ARG A 154 -20.35 16.59 -13.75
CA ARG A 154 -21.50 16.88 -12.91
C ARG A 154 -21.11 17.35 -11.51
N LEU A 155 -20.12 16.71 -10.90
CA LEU A 155 -19.64 17.01 -9.55
C LEU A 155 -18.92 18.36 -9.46
N LEU A 156 -18.30 18.83 -10.56
CA LEU A 156 -17.73 20.19 -10.62
C LEU A 156 -18.78 21.31 -10.36
N ALA A 157 -20.04 21.04 -10.63
CA ALA A 157 -21.14 21.95 -10.40
C ALA A 157 -21.90 21.69 -9.10
N THR A 158 -21.43 20.74 -8.27
CA THR A 158 -22.08 20.33 -7.03
C THR A 158 -21.43 21.02 -5.84
N ASP A 159 -22.20 21.79 -5.09
CA ASP A 159 -21.71 22.46 -3.88
C ASP A 159 -21.24 21.43 -2.82
N GLY A 160 -20.12 21.73 -2.18
CA GLY A 160 -19.55 20.89 -1.11
C GLY A 160 -18.78 19.67 -1.56
N VAL A 161 -18.63 19.46 -2.87
CA VAL A 161 -17.81 18.38 -3.44
C VAL A 161 -16.63 18.96 -4.22
N ASP A 162 -15.44 18.43 -3.97
CA ASP A 162 -14.21 18.83 -4.67
C ASP A 162 -13.67 17.65 -5.50
N PRO A 163 -14.04 17.52 -6.78
CA PRO A 163 -13.60 16.44 -7.63
C PRO A 163 -12.17 16.68 -8.12
N VAL A 164 -11.28 15.71 -7.86
CA VAL A 164 -9.88 15.76 -8.27
C VAL A 164 -9.64 14.80 -9.43
N LYS A 165 -9.24 15.33 -10.59
CA LYS A 165 -8.80 14.52 -11.73
C LYS A 165 -7.31 14.23 -11.61
N LYS A 166 -6.96 12.99 -11.32
CA LYS A 166 -5.57 12.54 -11.38
C LYS A 166 -5.16 12.49 -12.85
N GLY A 167 -4.02 13.09 -13.18
CA GLY A 167 -3.46 12.99 -14.52
C GLY A 167 -3.24 11.54 -14.97
N PRO A 168 -2.99 11.26 -16.24
CA PRO A 168 -2.86 9.91 -16.76
C PRO A 168 -1.82 9.15 -15.94
N ALA A 169 -2.27 8.11 -15.25
CA ALA A 169 -1.37 7.16 -14.61
C ALA A 169 -0.81 6.30 -15.74
N PHE A 170 0.43 6.54 -16.16
CA PHE A 170 1.14 5.58 -16.97
C PHE A 170 1.45 4.38 -16.08
N ASN A 171 0.71 3.31 -16.24
CA ASN A 171 1.11 2.01 -15.76
C ASN A 171 2.23 1.53 -16.69
N LEU A 172 3.47 1.68 -16.23
CA LEU A 172 4.62 1.08 -16.87
C LEU A 172 4.74 -0.39 -16.48
#